data_0e518b8639e55c72e4352a15e362a70c
#
_entry.id   0e518b8639e55c72e4352a15e362a70c
#
_cell.length_a   1.000
_cell.length_b   1.000
_cell.length_c   1.000
_cell.angle_alpha   90.00
_cell.angle_beta   90.00
_cell.angle_gamma   90.00
#
_symmetry.space_group_name_H-M   'P 1'
#
loop_
_entity.id
_entity.type
_entity.pdbx_description
1 polymer ?
#
loop_
_entity_poly.entity_id
_entity_poly.type
_entity_poly.pdbx_seq_one_letter_code
_entity_poly.pdbx_strand_id
1 'polypeptide(L)'
;MRIDSHHHVWDLSVRPQGWMVGEAFNQIKRNFSINDLRKAITGCGIDKTVIVQTVINYDETPELLALADADELVAGVVGFLKIDSADAISYLDKYEGMAGFKYLVGI
;
A
#
# COMPACT_ATOMS: atom_id res chain seq x y z
N MET A 1 -7.69 8.76 -18.79
CA MET A 1 -7.61 8.01 -17.52
C MET A 1 -7.01 8.89 -16.43
N ARG A 2 -7.65 8.91 -15.28
CA ARG A 2 -7.12 9.59 -14.08
C ARG A 2 -6.68 8.57 -13.06
N ILE A 3 -5.49 8.76 -12.49
CA ILE A 3 -4.92 7.88 -11.49
C ILE A 3 -4.62 8.69 -10.23
N ASP A 4 -5.13 8.24 -9.09
CA ASP A 4 -4.65 8.71 -7.79
C ASP A 4 -3.32 7.97 -7.53
N SER A 5 -2.23 8.71 -7.58
CA SER A 5 -0.89 8.12 -7.54
C SER A 5 -0.35 7.88 -6.13
N HIS A 6 -1.11 8.21 -5.09
CA HIS A 6 -0.60 8.10 -3.72
C HIS A 6 -1.72 8.02 -2.70
N HIS A 7 -2.07 6.82 -2.27
CA HIS A 7 -2.93 6.63 -1.11
C HIS A 7 -2.44 5.49 -0.24
N HIS A 8 -3.00 5.41 0.95
CA HIS A 8 -2.69 4.39 1.92
C HIS A 8 -3.95 3.63 2.33
N VAL A 9 -3.78 2.38 2.69
CA VAL A 9 -4.77 1.58 3.41
C VAL A 9 -4.08 0.95 4.62
N TRP A 10 -4.82 0.76 5.70
CA TRP A 10 -4.32 0.04 6.87
C TRP A 10 -5.44 -0.58 7.67
N ASP A 11 -5.09 -1.67 8.34
CA ASP A 11 -5.91 -2.35 9.33
C ASP A 11 -5.11 -2.43 10.62
N LEU A 12 -5.51 -1.67 11.63
CA LEU A 12 -4.79 -1.56 12.90
C LEU A 12 -4.82 -2.86 13.71
N SER A 13 -5.74 -3.77 13.41
CA SER A 13 -5.78 -5.10 14.02
C SER A 13 -4.72 -6.04 13.42
N VAL A 14 -4.30 -5.79 12.18
CA VAL A 14 -3.27 -6.58 11.50
C VAL A 14 -1.88 -6.04 11.82
N ARG A 15 -1.72 -4.70 11.79
CA ARG A 15 -0.43 -4.05 11.99
C ARG A 15 -0.59 -2.69 12.64
N PRO A 16 0.09 -2.42 13.76
CA PRO A 16 0.08 -1.09 14.35
C PRO A 16 0.80 -0.09 13.45
N GLN A 17 0.32 1.14 13.45
CA GLN A 17 0.93 2.26 12.77
C GLN A 17 1.65 3.13 13.80
N GLY A 18 2.90 2.76 14.13
CA GLY A 18 3.65 3.37 15.23
C GLY A 18 3.90 4.88 15.10
N TRP A 19 3.75 5.43 13.89
CA TRP A 19 3.89 6.86 13.63
C TRP A 19 2.67 7.68 14.06
N MET A 20 1.54 7.05 14.33
CA MET A 20 0.31 7.71 14.76
C MET A 20 0.34 8.04 16.24
N VAL A 21 1.27 8.89 16.66
CA VAL A 21 1.44 9.29 18.07
C VAL A 21 0.84 10.68 18.28
N GLY A 22 -0.01 10.82 19.31
CA GLY A 22 -0.60 12.09 19.70
C GLY A 22 -2.01 12.33 19.13
N GLU A 23 -2.66 13.36 19.63
CA GLU A 23 -4.06 13.67 19.33
C GLU A 23 -4.29 14.13 17.88
N ALA A 24 -3.25 14.65 17.21
CA ALA A 24 -3.35 15.11 15.83
C ALA A 24 -3.79 13.99 14.87
N PHE A 25 -3.53 12.73 15.21
CA PHE A 25 -3.87 11.58 14.38
C PHE A 25 -5.17 10.87 14.79
N ASN A 26 -5.91 11.39 15.79
CA ASN A 26 -7.08 10.69 16.33
C ASN A 26 -8.14 10.38 15.25
N GLN A 27 -8.32 11.25 14.28
CA GLN A 27 -9.31 11.05 13.21
C GLN A 27 -8.97 9.88 12.28
N ILE A 28 -7.71 9.50 12.20
CA ILE A 28 -7.25 8.43 11.31
C ILE A 28 -6.82 7.16 12.08
N LYS A 29 -6.96 7.14 13.40
CA LYS A 29 -6.71 5.95 14.24
C LYS A 29 -7.88 4.97 14.13
N ARG A 30 -8.18 4.55 12.91
CA ARG A 30 -9.18 3.54 12.57
C ARG A 30 -8.75 2.82 11.31
N ASN A 31 -9.44 1.76 10.93
CA ASN A 31 -9.14 1.04 9.70
C ASN A 31 -9.61 1.83 8.48
N PHE A 32 -8.80 1.79 7.42
CA PHE A 32 -9.13 2.32 6.10
C PHE A 32 -8.87 1.25 5.07
N SER A 33 -9.93 0.76 4.44
CA SER A 33 -9.87 -0.29 3.42
C SER A 33 -9.93 0.30 2.01
N ILE A 34 -9.74 -0.55 1.02
CA ILE A 34 -9.94 -0.16 -0.39
C ILE A 34 -11.41 0.22 -0.64
N ASN A 35 -12.36 -0.35 0.08
CA ASN A 35 -13.76 0.03 -0.05
C ASN A 35 -14.03 1.43 0.50
N ASP A 36 -13.34 1.83 1.56
CA ASP A 36 -13.40 3.21 2.06
C ASP A 36 -12.88 4.19 1.01
N LEU A 37 -11.77 3.85 0.35
CA LEU A 37 -11.24 4.65 -0.75
C LEU A 37 -12.26 4.75 -1.89
N ARG A 38 -12.83 3.63 -2.29
CA ARG A 38 -13.82 3.58 -3.38
C ARG A 38 -14.98 4.53 -3.12
N LYS A 39 -15.46 4.60 -1.88
CA LYS A 39 -16.49 5.54 -1.47
C LYS A 39 -16.01 7.00 -1.55
N ALA A 40 -14.78 7.25 -1.08
CA ALA A 40 -14.22 8.61 -1.04
C ALA A 40 -14.02 9.20 -2.43
N ILE A 41 -13.65 8.39 -3.43
CA ILE A 41 -13.37 8.84 -4.79
C ILE A 41 -14.61 8.80 -5.70
N THR A 42 -15.77 8.38 -5.20
CA THR A 42 -17.01 8.36 -5.98
C THR A 42 -17.32 9.75 -6.53
N GLY A 43 -17.49 9.84 -7.83
CA GLY A 43 -17.76 11.10 -8.51
C GLY A 43 -16.54 11.97 -8.82
N CYS A 44 -15.33 11.54 -8.42
CA CYS A 44 -14.10 12.29 -8.67
C CYS A 44 -13.46 12.00 -10.04
N GLY A 45 -13.98 11.02 -10.79
CA GLY A 45 -13.42 10.65 -12.08
C GLY A 45 -12.10 9.92 -12.01
N ILE A 46 -11.78 9.30 -10.88
CA ILE A 46 -10.57 8.49 -10.69
C ILE A 46 -10.84 7.06 -11.15
N ASP A 47 -10.00 6.57 -12.05
CA ASP A 47 -10.16 5.26 -12.67
C ASP A 47 -9.32 4.18 -11.99
N LYS A 48 -8.12 4.56 -11.53
CA LYS A 48 -7.14 3.66 -10.92
C LYS A 48 -6.40 4.37 -9.79
N THR A 49 -5.78 3.58 -8.92
CA THR A 49 -5.02 4.11 -7.79
C THR A 49 -3.67 3.41 -7.64
N VAL A 50 -2.74 4.06 -6.95
CA VAL A 50 -1.47 3.46 -6.52
C VAL A 50 -1.43 3.48 -4.99
N ILE A 51 -1.27 2.30 -4.39
CA ILE A 51 -1.12 2.17 -2.94
C ILE A 51 0.34 2.34 -2.56
N VAL A 52 0.59 3.16 -1.54
CA VAL A 52 1.93 3.38 -1.01
C VAL A 52 2.05 2.74 0.36
N GLN A 53 3.18 2.10 0.63
CA GLN A 53 3.52 1.50 1.92
C GLN A 53 3.37 2.51 3.06
N THR A 54 3.06 2.04 4.26
CA THR A 54 2.77 2.90 5.42
C THR A 54 3.82 2.79 6.52
N VAL A 55 4.50 1.66 6.62
CA VAL A 55 5.46 1.37 7.69
C VAL A 55 6.75 0.76 7.14
N ILE A 56 7.82 0.88 7.93
CA ILE A 56 9.11 0.25 7.63
C ILE A 56 9.04 -1.22 8.07
N ASN A 57 8.31 -2.02 7.30
CA ASN A 57 8.10 -3.43 7.60
C ASN A 57 7.98 -4.22 6.29
N TYR A 58 8.81 -5.25 6.14
CA TYR A 58 8.80 -6.09 4.94
C TYR A 58 7.51 -6.90 4.74
N ASP A 59 6.72 -7.08 5.79
CA ASP A 59 5.49 -7.89 5.70
C ASP A 59 4.34 -7.15 5.01
N GLU A 60 4.39 -5.83 4.96
CA GLU A 60 3.32 -5.03 4.36
C GLU A 60 3.27 -5.15 2.83
N THR A 61 4.40 -5.08 2.16
CA THR A 61 4.45 -5.08 0.69
C THR A 61 3.76 -6.31 0.07
N PRO A 62 3.99 -7.54 0.54
CA PRO A 62 3.27 -8.70 0.03
C PRO A 62 1.75 -8.59 0.16
N GLU A 63 1.27 -8.01 1.24
CA GLU A 63 -0.18 -7.80 1.46
C GLU A 63 -0.75 -6.78 0.48
N LEU A 64 -0.03 -5.69 0.22
CA LEU A 64 -0.43 -4.68 -0.75
C LEU A 64 -0.42 -5.23 -2.18
N LEU A 65 0.55 -6.07 -2.52
CA LEU A 65 0.62 -6.74 -3.83
C LEU A 65 -0.55 -7.71 -4.01
N ALA A 66 -0.91 -8.45 -2.97
CA ALA A 66 -2.07 -9.34 -3.00
C ALA A 66 -3.37 -8.55 -3.18
N LEU A 67 -3.49 -7.40 -2.54
CA LEU A 67 -4.64 -6.52 -2.70
C LEU A 67 -4.73 -5.98 -4.13
N ALA A 68 -3.62 -5.57 -4.72
CA ALA A 68 -3.56 -5.11 -6.10
C ALA A 68 -3.98 -6.22 -7.09
N ASP A 69 -3.55 -7.44 -6.83
CA ASP A 69 -3.92 -8.59 -7.65
C ASP A 69 -5.42 -8.92 -7.55
N ALA A 70 -6.02 -8.68 -6.40
CA ALA A 70 -7.43 -8.99 -6.13
C ALA A 70 -8.41 -7.88 -6.52
N ASP A 71 -7.95 -6.64 -6.69
CA ASP A 71 -8.84 -5.49 -6.93
C ASP A 71 -8.35 -4.65 -8.12
N GLU A 72 -9.18 -4.60 -9.16
CA GLU A 72 -8.87 -3.89 -10.40
C GLU A 72 -8.70 -2.37 -10.24
N LEU A 73 -9.19 -1.80 -9.15
CA LEU A 73 -9.00 -0.37 -8.87
C LEU A 73 -7.52 -0.05 -8.66
N VAL A 74 -6.75 -0.98 -8.12
CA VAL A 74 -5.33 -0.79 -7.82
C VAL A 74 -4.48 -1.10 -9.03
N ALA A 75 -3.83 -0.07 -9.60
CA ALA A 75 -2.95 -0.22 -10.76
C ALA A 75 -1.51 -0.52 -10.34
N GLY A 76 -1.09 -0.15 -9.13
CA GLY A 76 0.28 -0.34 -8.70
C GLY A 76 0.47 -0.16 -7.20
N VAL A 77 1.64 -0.58 -6.75
CA VAL A 77 2.07 -0.54 -5.36
C VAL A 77 3.46 0.07 -5.29
N VAL A 78 3.66 0.99 -4.36
CA VAL A 78 4.98 1.44 -3.94
C VAL A 78 5.29 0.74 -2.62
N GLY A 79 6.24 -0.18 -2.66
CA GLY A 79 6.59 -1.03 -1.54
C GLY A 79 7.76 -0.50 -0.72
N PHE A 80 8.16 -1.28 0.28
CA PHE A 80 9.31 -0.97 1.13
C PHE A 80 10.49 -1.90 0.85
N LEU A 81 11.67 -1.31 0.76
CA LEU A 81 12.96 -2.01 0.77
C LEU A 81 13.96 -1.15 1.52
N LYS A 82 14.71 -1.78 2.41
CA LYS A 82 15.90 -1.15 2.99
C LYS A 82 17.04 -1.26 1.98
N ILE A 83 17.11 -0.32 1.06
CA ILE A 83 17.97 -0.40 -0.13
C ILE A 83 19.47 -0.40 0.19
N ASP A 84 19.88 0.08 1.36
CA ASP A 84 21.25 0.05 1.86
C ASP A 84 21.61 -1.25 2.60
N SER A 85 20.68 -2.20 2.65
CA SER A 85 20.87 -3.50 3.30
C SER A 85 21.43 -4.53 2.31
N ALA A 86 22.24 -5.44 2.81
CA ALA A 86 22.71 -6.60 2.05
C ALA A 86 21.57 -7.52 1.58
N ASP A 87 20.41 -7.46 2.25
CA ASP A 87 19.26 -8.30 1.96
C ASP A 87 18.31 -7.69 0.89
N ALA A 88 18.55 -6.47 0.43
CA ALA A 88 17.65 -5.76 -0.46
C ALA A 88 17.33 -6.54 -1.74
N ILE A 89 18.34 -7.06 -2.41
CA ILE A 89 18.18 -7.86 -3.65
C ILE A 89 17.36 -9.13 -3.37
N SER A 90 17.62 -9.79 -2.26
CA SER A 90 16.90 -11.00 -1.85
C SER A 90 15.39 -10.72 -1.66
N TYR A 91 15.04 -9.63 -1.02
CA TYR A 91 13.65 -9.23 -0.86
C TYR A 91 13.01 -8.82 -2.19
N LEU A 92 13.73 -8.14 -3.06
CA LEU A 92 13.24 -7.77 -4.38
C LEU A 92 12.94 -9.02 -5.23
N ASP A 93 13.85 -10.01 -5.21
CA ASP A 93 13.63 -11.29 -5.89
C ASP A 93 12.40 -12.01 -5.34
N LYS A 94 12.19 -11.96 -4.03
CA LYS A 94 11.02 -12.54 -3.38
C LYS A 94 9.72 -11.86 -3.85
N TYR A 95 9.72 -10.54 -3.99
CA TYR A 95 8.57 -9.81 -4.51
C TYR A 95 8.31 -10.14 -5.98
N GLU A 96 9.36 -10.30 -6.79
CA GLU A 96 9.25 -10.72 -8.20
C GLU A 96 8.56 -12.08 -8.33
N GLY A 97 8.84 -13.01 -7.40
CA GLY A 97 8.21 -14.33 -7.37
C GLY A 97 6.72 -14.31 -7.01
N MET A 98 6.19 -13.17 -6.57
CA MET A 98 4.76 -13.00 -6.32
C MET A 98 4.07 -12.50 -7.58
N ALA A 99 2.79 -12.86 -7.75
CA ALA A 99 1.97 -12.39 -8.88
C ALA A 99 1.94 -10.85 -8.98
N GLY A 100 2.22 -10.17 -7.88
CA GLY A 100 2.20 -8.74 -7.76
C GLY A 100 3.42 -7.99 -8.31
N PHE A 101 4.47 -8.65 -8.83
CA PHE A 101 5.62 -7.90 -9.32
C PHE A 101 5.24 -6.94 -10.46
N LYS A 102 4.28 -7.33 -11.29
CA LYS A 102 3.74 -6.45 -12.34
C LYS A 102 3.07 -5.18 -11.78
N TYR A 103 2.69 -5.21 -10.51
CA TYR A 103 2.09 -4.08 -9.81
C TYR A 103 3.11 -3.27 -9.00
N LEU A 104 4.31 -3.77 -8.78
CA LEU A 104 5.33 -3.06 -8.02
C LEU A 104 5.93 -1.96 -8.90
N VAL A 105 5.49 -0.74 -8.69
CA VAL A 105 5.87 0.41 -9.52
C VAL A 105 6.89 1.33 -8.84
N GLY A 106 7.25 1.06 -7.60
CA GLY A 106 8.23 1.86 -6.87
C GLY A 106 8.59 1.27 -5.50
N ILE A 107 9.60 1.85 -4.91
CA ILE A 107 10.09 1.49 -3.58
C ILE A 107 10.29 2.77 -2.76
#